data_385552896dc31d935eece1ea0dd147ef
#
_entry.id   385552896dc31d935eece1ea0dd147ef
#
_cell.length_a   1.000
_cell.length_b   1.000
_cell.length_c   1.000
_cell.angle_alpha   90.00
_cell.angle_beta   90.00
_cell.angle_gamma   90.00
#
_symmetry.space_group_name_H-M   'P 1'
#
loop_
_entity.id
_entity.type
_entity.pdbx_description
1 polymer ?
#
loop_
_entity_poly.entity_id
_entity_poly.type
_entity_poly.pdbx_seq_one_letter_code
_entity_poly.pdbx_strand_id
1 'polypeptide(L)'
;LLKSMDRIPVDHKIINGVAVMMYPRSFELPALGYQITTQNIDTLSASLMSTNQHTTITANRNGNETTNTDGTNRRLIFNRQNGTLKYENYLSKDDRESTSQIFPHFYNKLTTIGIPLDNLRYDEVSEHGRRLNYRAYVNSFPIFNSDGYGEVTLESTSGGNERFWLSLYSLQVPLPIAHQMVKLPSSADVINQLHATNRMRDIKDLRVGYIWKTNKDS
;
A
#
# COMPACT_ATOMS: atom_id res chain seq x y z
N LEU A 1 25.46 10.91 11.01
CA LEU A 1 24.94 10.98 12.38
C LEU A 1 23.52 11.49 12.29
N LEU A 2 22.54 10.56 12.23
CA LEU A 2 21.13 10.87 12.44
C LEU A 2 21.02 11.34 13.90
N LYS A 3 20.85 12.64 14.10
CA LYS A 3 20.37 13.15 15.39
C LYS A 3 19.07 12.40 15.67
N SER A 4 18.95 11.80 16.85
CA SER A 4 17.71 11.21 17.32
C SER A 4 16.61 12.27 17.11
N MET A 5 15.66 11.98 16.21
CA MET A 5 14.49 12.83 16.11
C MET A 5 13.82 12.77 17.46
N ASP A 6 13.69 13.92 18.11
CA ASP A 6 12.91 14.02 19.34
C ASP A 6 11.54 13.38 19.08
N ARG A 7 11.15 12.46 19.95
CA ARG A 7 9.86 11.78 19.82
C ARG A 7 8.78 12.85 19.83
N ILE A 8 8.10 13.02 18.70
CA ILE A 8 6.95 13.92 18.62
C ILE A 8 5.88 13.32 19.52
N PRO A 9 5.45 13.99 20.58
CA PRO A 9 4.41 13.47 21.45
C PRO A 9 3.11 13.33 20.65
N VAL A 10 2.54 12.14 20.66
CA VAL A 10 1.31 11.81 19.97
C VAL A 10 0.31 11.33 20.99
N ASP A 11 -0.84 11.93 21.02
CA ASP A 11 -2.00 11.49 21.79
C ASP A 11 -3.07 10.95 20.83
N HIS A 12 -3.92 10.07 21.29
CA HIS A 12 -5.01 9.51 20.49
C HIS A 12 -6.34 9.96 21.09
N LYS A 13 -7.20 10.55 20.27
CA LYS A 13 -8.55 10.97 20.66
C LYS A 13 -9.57 10.43 19.68
N ILE A 14 -10.76 10.13 20.21
CA ILE A 14 -11.91 9.84 19.36
C ILE A 14 -12.75 11.14 19.30
N ILE A 15 -12.91 11.68 18.09
CA ILE A 15 -13.68 12.90 17.84
C ILE A 15 -14.79 12.53 16.85
N ASN A 16 -16.04 12.61 17.29
CA ASN A 16 -17.21 12.22 16.48
C ASN A 16 -17.11 10.80 15.87
N GLY A 17 -16.56 9.86 16.63
CA GLY A 17 -16.36 8.48 16.17
C GLY A 17 -15.10 8.27 15.30
N VAL A 18 -14.32 9.32 15.05
CA VAL A 18 -13.09 9.27 14.25
C VAL A 18 -11.88 9.11 15.17
N ALA A 19 -11.03 8.15 14.89
CA ALA A 19 -9.73 8.03 15.56
C ALA A 19 -8.78 9.08 15.00
N VAL A 20 -8.30 9.96 15.86
CA VAL A 20 -7.40 11.06 15.49
C VAL A 20 -6.10 10.95 16.25
N MET A 21 -4.99 10.95 15.54
CA MET A 21 -3.67 11.12 16.11
C MET A 21 -3.45 12.62 16.39
N MET A 22 -3.37 12.96 17.65
CA MET A 22 -3.25 14.35 18.09
C MET A 22 -1.79 14.78 18.19
N TYR A 23 -1.42 15.75 17.40
CA TYR A 23 -0.14 16.44 17.45
C TYR A 23 -0.38 17.80 18.11
N PRO A 24 0.03 18.03 19.37
CA PRO A 24 -0.35 19.21 20.14
C PRO A 24 0.30 20.49 19.61
N ARG A 25 1.36 20.38 18.84
CA ARG A 25 2.10 21.50 18.26
C ARG A 25 2.24 21.36 16.77
N SER A 26 2.41 22.48 16.08
CA SER A 26 2.95 22.47 14.72
C SER A 26 4.40 21.92 14.77
N PHE A 27 4.78 21.15 13.77
CA PHE A 27 6.12 20.58 13.66
C PHE A 27 6.57 20.56 12.20
N GLU A 28 7.83 20.28 11.99
CA GLU A 28 8.41 20.26 10.64
C GLU A 28 8.88 18.86 10.29
N LEU A 29 8.60 18.44 9.06
CA LEU A 29 9.12 17.21 8.47
C LEU A 29 9.94 17.55 7.22
N PRO A 30 11.07 16.85 7.01
CA PRO A 30 11.82 17.00 5.79
C PRO A 30 11.05 16.47 4.59
N ALA A 31 11.11 17.15 3.46
CA ALA A 31 10.79 16.54 2.18
C ALA A 31 11.85 15.50 1.85
N LEU A 32 11.46 14.35 1.32
CA LEU A 32 12.34 13.23 1.06
C LEU A 32 12.35 12.93 -0.44
N GLY A 33 13.52 12.63 -0.98
CA GLY A 33 13.70 12.10 -2.32
C GLY A 33 14.15 10.65 -2.24
N TYR A 34 13.69 9.83 -3.18
CA TYR A 34 14.09 8.44 -3.28
C TYR A 34 14.33 8.04 -4.72
N GLN A 35 15.35 7.23 -4.93
CA GLN A 35 15.45 6.45 -6.14
C GLN A 35 14.38 5.36 -6.11
N ILE A 36 13.61 5.25 -7.20
CA ILE A 36 12.61 4.20 -7.38
C ILE A 36 13.20 3.07 -8.22
N THR A 37 12.83 1.86 -7.89
CA THR A 37 13.02 0.71 -8.77
C THR A 37 11.68 0.10 -9.13
N THR A 38 11.65 -0.54 -10.30
CA THR A 38 10.46 -1.25 -10.77
C THR A 38 10.72 -2.75 -10.65
N GLN A 39 9.80 -3.48 -10.03
CA GLN A 39 9.89 -4.93 -9.98
C GLN A 39 9.67 -5.54 -11.36
N ASN A 40 10.37 -6.65 -11.62
CA ASN A 40 10.26 -7.36 -12.90
C ASN A 40 8.94 -8.14 -12.97
N ILE A 41 8.11 -7.78 -13.95
CA ILE A 41 6.80 -8.40 -14.17
C ILE A 41 6.91 -9.88 -14.51
N ASP A 42 7.91 -10.25 -15.30
CA ASP A 42 8.08 -11.65 -15.73
C ASP A 42 8.45 -12.55 -14.54
N THR A 43 9.29 -12.04 -13.63
CA THR A 43 9.61 -12.73 -12.39
C THR A 43 8.38 -12.89 -11.48
N LEU A 44 7.59 -11.81 -11.32
CA LEU A 44 6.35 -11.85 -10.55
C LEU A 44 5.32 -12.78 -11.20
N SER A 45 5.17 -12.71 -12.51
CA SER A 45 4.28 -13.60 -13.26
C SER A 45 4.68 -15.05 -13.08
N ALA A 46 5.95 -15.39 -13.21
CA ALA A 46 6.44 -16.74 -12.97
C ALA A 46 6.15 -17.22 -11.54
N SER A 47 6.41 -16.38 -10.53
CA SER A 47 6.19 -16.73 -9.12
C SER A 47 4.71 -16.92 -8.77
N LEU A 48 3.82 -16.15 -9.38
CA LEU A 48 2.39 -16.15 -9.07
C LEU A 48 1.58 -17.15 -9.90
N MET A 49 2.02 -17.37 -11.13
CA MET A 49 1.27 -18.18 -12.11
C MET A 49 1.78 -19.62 -12.23
N SER A 50 3.06 -19.87 -11.96
CA SER A 50 3.63 -21.23 -12.09
C SER A 50 3.26 -22.08 -10.88
N THR A 51 2.42 -23.09 -11.12
CA THR A 51 2.14 -24.13 -10.13
C THR A 51 2.48 -25.52 -10.60
N ASN A 52 2.54 -25.72 -11.90
CA ASN A 52 2.89 -27.01 -12.49
C ASN A 52 3.68 -26.79 -13.79
N GLN A 53 4.52 -27.74 -14.13
CA GLN A 53 5.40 -27.69 -15.30
C GLN A 53 4.69 -27.65 -16.68
N HIS A 54 3.35 -27.65 -16.69
CA HIS A 54 2.53 -27.68 -17.91
C HIS A 54 1.59 -26.48 -18.05
N THR A 55 1.69 -25.46 -17.18
CA THR A 55 0.81 -24.28 -17.28
C THR A 55 1.30 -23.36 -18.40
N THR A 56 0.52 -23.21 -19.45
CA THR A 56 0.79 -22.23 -20.52
C THR A 56 0.25 -20.88 -20.09
N ILE A 57 1.14 -19.90 -19.92
CA ILE A 57 0.75 -18.52 -19.63
C ILE A 57 0.45 -17.82 -20.95
N THR A 58 -0.78 -17.36 -21.10
CA THR A 58 -1.21 -16.56 -22.24
C THR A 58 -1.22 -15.10 -21.87
N ALA A 59 -0.49 -14.27 -22.60
CA ALA A 59 -0.45 -12.83 -22.42
C ALA A 59 -1.34 -12.15 -23.45
N ASN A 60 -2.22 -11.27 -22.99
CA ASN A 60 -3.05 -10.41 -23.84
C ASN A 60 -2.77 -8.95 -23.50
N ARG A 61 -2.57 -8.12 -24.53
CA ARG A 61 -2.35 -6.67 -24.41
C ARG A 61 -3.58 -5.91 -24.88
N ASN A 62 -4.06 -5.03 -24.03
CA ASN A 62 -5.12 -4.10 -24.36
C ASN A 62 -4.73 -2.68 -23.88
N GLY A 63 -4.26 -1.82 -24.79
CA GLY A 63 -3.79 -0.47 -24.46
C GLY A 63 -2.64 -0.52 -23.44
N ASN A 64 -2.86 0.10 -22.29
CA ASN A 64 -1.89 0.17 -21.18
C ASN A 64 -1.89 -1.06 -20.28
N GLU A 65 -2.80 -1.99 -20.50
CA GLU A 65 -2.92 -3.21 -19.68
C GLU A 65 -2.35 -4.42 -20.39
N THR A 66 -1.67 -5.26 -19.61
CA THR A 66 -1.27 -6.60 -20.02
C THR A 66 -1.91 -7.58 -19.05
N THR A 67 -2.65 -8.54 -19.58
CA THR A 67 -3.27 -9.60 -18.80
C THR A 67 -2.58 -10.91 -19.09
N ASN A 68 -2.03 -11.54 -18.06
CA ASN A 68 -1.52 -12.91 -18.12
C ASN A 68 -2.54 -13.83 -17.44
N THR A 69 -2.83 -14.97 -18.06
CA THR A 69 -3.74 -15.98 -17.51
C THR A 69 -3.17 -17.38 -17.71
N ASP A 70 -3.44 -18.27 -16.76
CA ASP A 70 -3.14 -19.69 -16.89
C ASP A 70 -4.23 -20.47 -17.63
N GLY A 71 -5.25 -19.75 -18.13
CA GLY A 71 -6.38 -20.37 -18.84
C GLY A 71 -7.39 -21.06 -17.92
N THR A 72 -7.16 -21.08 -16.61
CA THR A 72 -8.02 -21.76 -15.63
C THR A 72 -8.58 -20.75 -14.60
N ASN A 73 -7.86 -20.55 -13.52
CA ASN A 73 -8.35 -19.81 -12.36
C ASN A 73 -7.46 -18.65 -11.91
N ARG A 74 -6.33 -18.44 -12.58
CA ARG A 74 -5.41 -17.34 -12.21
C ARG A 74 -5.32 -16.30 -13.28
N ARG A 75 -5.27 -15.06 -12.84
CA ARG A 75 -5.19 -13.90 -13.70
C ARG A 75 -4.31 -12.84 -13.07
N LEU A 76 -3.38 -12.30 -13.85
CA LEU A 76 -2.49 -11.24 -13.50
C LEU A 76 -2.70 -10.08 -14.46
N ILE A 77 -3.08 -8.93 -13.95
CA ILE A 77 -3.34 -7.73 -14.75
C ILE A 77 -2.31 -6.68 -14.34
N PHE A 78 -1.53 -6.27 -15.31
CA PHE A 78 -0.53 -5.22 -15.15
C PHE A 78 -0.92 -3.97 -15.91
N ASN A 79 -0.98 -2.84 -15.23
CA ASN A 79 -1.20 -1.54 -15.82
C ASN A 79 0.15 -0.80 -15.95
N ARG A 80 0.57 -0.55 -17.20
CA ARG A 80 1.86 0.07 -17.51
C ARG A 80 1.89 1.57 -17.26
N GLN A 81 0.74 2.23 -17.29
CA GLN A 81 0.67 3.68 -17.12
C GLN A 81 0.99 4.08 -15.67
N ASN A 82 0.49 3.32 -14.71
CA ASN A 82 0.66 3.61 -13.29
C ASN A 82 1.51 2.57 -12.55
N GLY A 83 2.07 1.55 -13.24
CA GLY A 83 2.91 0.55 -12.62
C GLY A 83 2.21 -0.28 -11.54
N THR A 84 0.90 -0.49 -11.65
CA THR A 84 0.13 -1.30 -10.71
C THR A 84 -0.12 -2.70 -11.23
N LEU A 85 -0.17 -3.65 -10.31
CA LEU A 85 -0.42 -5.04 -10.58
C LEU A 85 -1.61 -5.51 -9.76
N LYS A 86 -2.53 -6.20 -10.42
CA LYS A 86 -3.65 -6.90 -9.80
C LYS A 86 -3.53 -8.40 -10.08
N TYR A 87 -3.58 -9.20 -9.04
CA TYR A 87 -3.64 -10.65 -9.13
C TYR A 87 -4.99 -11.14 -8.64
N GLU A 88 -5.54 -12.12 -9.35
CA GLU A 88 -6.78 -12.82 -8.99
C GLU A 88 -6.54 -14.32 -9.07
N ASN A 89 -6.98 -15.04 -8.05
CA ASN A 89 -7.00 -16.49 -8.02
C ASN A 89 -8.39 -16.96 -7.59
N TYR A 90 -9.06 -17.66 -8.47
CA TYR A 90 -10.40 -18.19 -8.24
C TYR A 90 -10.26 -19.63 -7.72
N LEU A 91 -10.14 -19.77 -6.40
CA LEU A 91 -10.00 -21.07 -5.74
C LEU A 91 -11.27 -21.90 -5.85
N SER A 92 -11.10 -23.22 -5.86
CA SER A 92 -12.23 -24.13 -5.72
C SER A 92 -12.86 -24.00 -4.33
N LYS A 93 -14.12 -24.43 -4.17
CA LYS A 93 -14.84 -24.34 -2.89
C LYS A 93 -14.14 -25.09 -1.75
N ASP A 94 -13.32 -26.07 -2.06
CA ASP A 94 -12.67 -26.96 -1.11
C ASP A 94 -11.37 -26.37 -0.53
N ASP A 95 -10.82 -25.32 -1.17
CA ASP A 95 -9.55 -24.70 -0.77
C ASP A 95 -9.74 -23.48 0.15
N ARG A 96 -10.86 -23.37 0.86
CA ARG A 96 -11.19 -22.21 1.70
C ARG A 96 -10.41 -22.23 2.99
N GLU A 97 -9.57 -21.25 3.18
CA GLU A 97 -8.89 -21.00 4.47
C GLU A 97 -9.82 -20.32 5.47
N SER A 98 -9.63 -20.63 6.74
CA SER A 98 -10.30 -19.89 7.83
C SER A 98 -9.77 -18.45 7.92
N THR A 99 -10.58 -17.52 8.39
CA THR A 99 -10.19 -16.11 8.54
C THR A 99 -8.94 -15.92 9.41
N SER A 100 -8.69 -16.83 10.37
CA SER A 100 -7.51 -16.80 11.23
C SER A 100 -6.20 -17.11 10.49
N GLN A 101 -6.26 -17.72 9.33
CA GLN A 101 -5.09 -18.10 8.53
C GLN A 101 -4.76 -17.07 7.43
N ILE A 102 -5.62 -16.07 7.22
CA ILE A 102 -5.45 -15.08 6.16
C ILE A 102 -4.14 -14.30 6.32
N PHE A 103 -3.81 -13.85 7.53
CA PHE A 103 -2.57 -13.08 7.77
C PHE A 103 -1.30 -13.89 7.48
N PRO A 104 -1.09 -15.09 8.06
CA PRO A 104 0.08 -15.90 7.73
C PRO A 104 0.16 -16.27 6.26
N HIS A 105 -0.98 -16.60 5.64
CA HIS A 105 -1.04 -16.94 4.23
C HIS A 105 -0.56 -15.78 3.34
N PHE A 106 -1.09 -14.60 3.54
CA PHE A 106 -0.70 -13.44 2.76
C PHE A 106 0.74 -12.99 3.01
N TYR A 107 1.19 -13.03 4.26
CA TYR A 107 2.58 -12.74 4.59
C TYR A 107 3.54 -13.67 3.83
N ASN A 108 3.28 -14.97 3.88
CA ASN A 108 4.08 -15.97 3.16
C ASN A 108 4.04 -15.73 1.65
N LYS A 109 2.88 -15.37 1.11
CA LYS A 109 2.73 -15.08 -0.32
C LYS A 109 3.55 -13.86 -0.74
N LEU A 110 3.46 -12.75 -0.02
CA LEU A 110 4.26 -11.55 -0.30
C LEU A 110 5.77 -11.85 -0.24
N THR A 111 6.20 -12.62 0.75
CA THR A 111 7.60 -13.06 0.87
C THR A 111 8.03 -13.91 -0.32
N THR A 112 7.20 -14.86 -0.73
CA THR A 112 7.48 -15.76 -1.86
C THR A 112 7.63 -15.01 -3.17
N ILE A 113 6.84 -13.97 -3.40
CA ILE A 113 6.93 -13.13 -4.61
C ILE A 113 7.99 -12.04 -4.53
N GLY A 114 8.74 -11.99 -3.42
CA GLY A 114 9.88 -11.07 -3.26
C GLY A 114 9.48 -9.62 -3.02
N ILE A 115 8.28 -9.36 -2.48
CA ILE A 115 7.89 -8.01 -2.07
C ILE A 115 8.68 -7.63 -0.82
N PRO A 116 9.42 -6.50 -0.84
CA PRO A 116 10.14 -6.03 0.34
C PRO A 116 9.14 -5.69 1.46
N LEU A 117 9.21 -6.42 2.58
CA LEU A 117 8.30 -6.24 3.71
C LEU A 117 8.84 -5.27 4.77
N ASP A 118 10.13 -4.95 4.73
CA ASP A 118 10.83 -4.20 5.78
C ASP A 118 10.19 -2.84 6.10
N ASN A 119 9.67 -2.18 5.07
CA ASN A 119 9.00 -0.88 5.21
C ASN A 119 7.48 -0.97 5.15
N LEU A 120 6.90 -2.16 4.97
CA LEU A 120 5.47 -2.36 4.98
C LEU A 120 4.97 -2.60 6.40
N ARG A 121 3.93 -1.87 6.78
CA ARG A 121 3.22 -2.09 8.04
C ARG A 121 1.75 -2.31 7.77
N TYR A 122 1.15 -3.11 8.60
CA TYR A 122 -0.29 -3.25 8.63
C TYR A 122 -0.95 -1.89 8.83
N ASP A 123 -1.90 -1.54 7.98
CA ASP A 123 -2.58 -0.26 7.99
C ASP A 123 -4.02 -0.40 8.49
N GLU A 124 -4.81 -1.25 7.85
CA GLU A 124 -6.19 -1.50 8.29
C GLU A 124 -6.72 -2.87 7.85
N VAL A 125 -7.77 -3.33 8.57
CA VAL A 125 -8.66 -4.41 8.15
C VAL A 125 -10.01 -3.82 7.81
N SER A 126 -10.53 -4.17 6.66
CA SER A 126 -11.88 -3.80 6.26
C SER A 126 -12.70 -5.03 5.83
N GLU A 127 -13.98 -4.81 5.57
CA GLU A 127 -14.88 -5.83 5.03
C GLU A 127 -14.93 -7.13 5.86
N HIS A 128 -15.18 -6.97 7.17
CA HIS A 128 -15.33 -8.09 8.09
C HIS A 128 -14.07 -8.99 8.19
N GLY A 129 -12.89 -8.39 8.14
CA GLY A 129 -11.62 -9.10 8.27
C GLY A 129 -11.12 -9.78 7.00
N ARG A 130 -11.76 -9.54 5.86
CA ARG A 130 -11.40 -10.20 4.59
C ARG A 130 -10.47 -9.39 3.69
N ARG A 131 -10.32 -8.11 3.98
CA ARG A 131 -9.41 -7.23 3.25
C ARG A 131 -8.38 -6.67 4.19
N LEU A 132 -7.11 -6.88 3.86
CA LEU A 132 -5.94 -6.40 4.60
C LEU A 132 -5.23 -5.37 3.76
N ASN A 133 -4.95 -4.21 4.35
CA ASN A 133 -4.13 -3.19 3.74
C ASN A 133 -2.79 -3.08 4.48
N TYR A 134 -1.71 -3.17 3.72
CA TYR A 134 -0.36 -2.84 4.17
C TYR A 134 0.10 -1.58 3.47
N ARG A 135 0.80 -0.74 4.18
CA ARG A 135 1.30 0.53 3.68
C ARG A 135 2.79 0.67 3.95
N ALA A 136 3.50 1.26 3.01
CA ALA A 136 4.88 1.62 3.20
C ALA A 136 5.03 2.79 4.17
N TYR A 137 6.08 2.75 4.97
CA TYR A 137 6.40 3.76 5.97
C TYR A 137 7.82 4.26 5.76
N VAL A 138 8.01 5.55 5.98
CA VAL A 138 9.31 6.20 6.04
C VAL A 138 9.37 7.06 7.31
N ASN A 139 10.43 6.94 8.09
CA ASN A 139 10.59 7.67 9.36
C ASN A 139 9.36 7.55 10.28
N SER A 140 8.74 6.37 10.34
CA SER A 140 7.53 6.09 11.12
C SER A 140 6.24 6.75 10.62
N PHE A 141 6.25 7.41 9.48
CA PHE A 141 5.07 7.99 8.84
C PHE A 141 4.63 7.18 7.62
N PRO A 142 3.32 6.96 7.46
CA PRO A 142 2.78 6.26 6.30
C PRO A 142 2.98 7.06 5.02
N ILE A 143 3.09 6.35 3.91
CA ILE A 143 3.15 6.93 2.58
C ILE A 143 1.80 6.78 1.90
N PHE A 144 1.29 7.86 1.33
CA PHE A 144 0.03 7.92 0.57
C PHE A 144 0.30 8.28 -0.89
N ASN A 145 -0.49 7.69 -1.77
CA ASN A 145 -0.48 8.02 -3.19
C ASN A 145 -1.83 7.68 -3.82
N SER A 146 -2.33 8.51 -4.74
CA SER A 146 -3.61 8.31 -5.44
C SER A 146 -3.62 7.07 -6.34
N ASP A 147 -2.45 6.67 -6.84
CA ASP A 147 -2.29 5.51 -7.74
C ASP A 147 -1.95 4.21 -6.97
N GLY A 148 -1.93 4.26 -5.63
CA GLY A 148 -1.66 3.11 -4.78
C GLY A 148 -0.18 2.78 -4.58
N TYR A 149 0.74 3.70 -4.90
CA TYR A 149 2.16 3.47 -4.63
C TYR A 149 2.42 3.38 -3.13
N GLY A 150 3.23 2.39 -2.75
CA GLY A 150 3.49 2.12 -1.34
C GLY A 150 2.35 1.43 -0.60
N GLU A 151 1.36 0.92 -1.32
CA GLU A 151 0.25 0.16 -0.73
C GLU A 151 0.19 -1.26 -1.32
N VAL A 152 -0.13 -2.23 -0.46
CA VAL A 152 -0.45 -3.59 -0.83
C VAL A 152 -1.80 -3.95 -0.21
N THR A 153 -2.76 -4.24 -1.05
CA THR A 153 -4.09 -4.69 -0.62
C THR A 153 -4.28 -6.16 -0.93
N LEU A 154 -4.76 -6.89 0.03
CA LEU A 154 -5.01 -8.32 -0.03
C LEU A 154 -6.46 -8.57 0.36
N GLU A 155 -7.18 -9.34 -0.43
CA GLU A 155 -8.59 -9.64 -0.21
C GLU A 155 -8.86 -11.14 -0.40
N SER A 156 -9.61 -11.71 0.54
CA SER A 156 -10.19 -13.03 0.40
C SER A 156 -11.70 -12.92 0.39
N THR A 157 -12.33 -13.31 -0.72
CA THR A 157 -13.79 -13.23 -0.85
C THR A 157 -14.47 -14.42 -0.18
N SER A 158 -15.77 -14.30 0.08
CA SER A 158 -16.59 -15.38 0.65
C SER A 158 -16.67 -16.65 -0.22
N GLY A 159 -16.29 -16.52 -1.50
CA GLY A 159 -16.19 -17.64 -2.44
C GLY A 159 -14.86 -18.39 -2.40
N GLY A 160 -13.91 -17.99 -1.53
CA GLY A 160 -12.55 -18.55 -1.51
C GLY A 160 -11.60 -17.92 -2.53
N ASN A 161 -12.04 -16.88 -3.25
CA ASN A 161 -11.19 -16.21 -4.22
C ASN A 161 -10.20 -15.29 -3.50
N GLU A 162 -8.98 -15.29 -3.97
CA GLU A 162 -7.93 -14.37 -3.52
C GLU A 162 -7.75 -13.25 -4.54
N ARG A 163 -7.55 -12.06 -4.04
CA ARG A 163 -7.13 -10.91 -4.84
C ARG A 163 -6.06 -10.15 -4.11
N PHE A 164 -5.11 -9.62 -4.83
CA PHE A 164 -4.23 -8.61 -4.29
C PHE A 164 -3.87 -7.55 -5.33
N TRP A 165 -3.60 -6.37 -4.83
CA TRP A 165 -3.15 -5.21 -5.59
C TRP A 165 -1.86 -4.71 -4.98
N LEU A 166 -0.91 -4.39 -5.82
CA LEU A 166 0.34 -3.78 -5.39
C LEU A 166 0.90 -2.84 -6.48
N SER A 167 1.72 -1.90 -6.05
CA SER A 167 2.57 -1.15 -6.95
C SER A 167 3.84 -1.94 -7.26
N LEU A 168 4.29 -1.89 -8.51
CA LEU A 168 5.60 -2.41 -8.90
C LEU A 168 6.75 -1.47 -8.53
N TYR A 169 6.43 -0.22 -8.19
CA TYR A 169 7.42 0.75 -7.75
C TYR A 169 7.73 0.55 -6.27
N SER A 170 9.02 0.52 -5.95
CA SER A 170 9.51 0.51 -4.58
C SER A 170 10.56 1.57 -4.35
N LEU A 171 10.56 2.15 -3.15
CA LEU A 171 11.58 3.08 -2.71
C LEU A 171 12.86 2.32 -2.40
N GLN A 172 13.98 2.77 -2.97
CA GLN A 172 15.26 2.12 -2.80
C GLN A 172 16.20 2.97 -1.94
N VAL A 173 16.90 3.88 -2.55
CA VAL A 173 17.94 4.66 -1.93
C VAL A 173 17.45 6.08 -1.69
N PRO A 174 17.56 6.62 -0.45
CA PRO A 174 17.30 8.02 -0.21
C PRO A 174 18.30 8.88 -0.98
N LEU A 175 17.77 9.89 -1.67
CA LEU A 175 18.57 10.85 -2.43
C LEU A 175 18.88 12.07 -1.57
N PRO A 176 20.09 12.64 -1.69
CA PRO A 176 20.41 13.91 -1.04
C PRO A 176 19.66 15.02 -1.76
N ILE A 177 18.48 15.37 -1.26
CA ILE A 177 17.78 16.57 -1.72
C ILE A 177 18.12 17.74 -0.80
N ALA A 178 18.05 18.97 -1.36
CA ALA A 178 18.17 20.17 -0.55
C ALA A 178 17.18 20.09 0.62
N HIS A 179 17.66 20.43 1.84
CA HIS A 179 16.90 20.32 3.09
C HIS A 179 15.64 21.20 3.08
N GLN A 180 14.63 20.77 2.36
CA GLN A 180 13.34 21.42 2.36
C GLN A 180 12.51 20.89 3.52
N MET A 181 12.29 21.73 4.52
CA MET A 181 11.40 21.43 5.64
C MET A 181 9.98 21.87 5.30
N VAL A 182 9.02 21.02 5.60
CA VAL A 182 7.59 21.31 5.44
C VAL A 182 6.99 21.47 6.83
N LYS A 183 6.46 22.67 7.11
CA LYS A 183 5.78 22.96 8.36
C LYS A 183 4.34 22.39 8.29
N LEU A 184 4.02 21.58 9.27
CA LEU A 184 2.69 20.99 9.44
C LEU A 184 1.93 21.70 10.55
N PRO A 185 0.62 21.94 10.38
CA PRO A 185 -0.22 22.54 11.42
C PRO A 185 -0.40 21.57 12.59
N SER A 186 -0.85 22.08 13.73
CA SER A 186 -1.29 21.22 14.83
C SER A 186 -2.56 20.45 14.44
N SER A 187 -2.83 19.33 15.10
CA SER A 187 -4.07 18.58 14.85
C SER A 187 -5.32 19.41 15.19
N ALA A 188 -5.25 20.29 16.18
CA ALA A 188 -6.34 21.17 16.52
C ALA A 188 -6.68 22.13 15.36
N ASP A 189 -5.67 22.71 14.72
CA ASP A 189 -5.88 23.61 13.57
C ASP A 189 -6.52 22.85 12.39
N VAL A 190 -6.04 21.64 12.12
CA VAL A 190 -6.61 20.78 11.05
C VAL A 190 -8.08 20.45 11.34
N ILE A 191 -8.39 20.04 12.57
CA ILE A 191 -9.77 19.72 12.97
C ILE A 191 -10.68 20.94 12.84
N ASN A 192 -10.24 22.11 13.29
CA ASN A 192 -10.99 23.35 13.16
C ASN A 192 -11.26 23.71 11.69
N GLN A 193 -10.27 23.52 10.81
CA GLN A 193 -10.44 23.73 9.38
C GLN A 193 -11.44 22.74 8.76
N LEU A 194 -11.38 21.47 9.16
CA LEU A 194 -12.30 20.44 8.68
C LEU A 194 -13.74 20.70 9.14
N HIS A 195 -13.92 21.19 10.36
CA HIS A 195 -15.23 21.65 10.86
C HIS A 195 -15.74 22.85 10.07
N ALA A 196 -14.91 23.85 9.84
CA ALA A 196 -15.28 25.05 9.10
C ALA A 196 -15.70 24.74 7.65
N THR A 197 -15.13 23.69 7.05
CA THR A 197 -15.45 23.22 5.69
C THR A 197 -16.52 22.13 5.65
N ASN A 198 -17.12 21.76 6.79
CA ASN A 198 -18.12 20.69 6.95
C ASN A 198 -17.67 19.31 6.43
N ARG A 199 -16.35 19.03 6.44
CA ARG A 199 -15.77 17.78 5.95
C ARG A 199 -15.58 16.69 7.00
N MET A 200 -15.81 17.01 8.29
CA MET A 200 -15.61 16.02 9.39
C MET A 200 -16.49 14.79 9.27
N ARG A 201 -17.65 14.88 8.61
CA ARG A 201 -18.60 13.74 8.51
C ARG A 201 -18.06 12.56 7.71
N ASP A 202 -17.17 12.82 6.75
CA ASP A 202 -16.66 11.83 5.81
C ASP A 202 -15.31 11.26 6.23
N ILE A 203 -14.75 11.75 7.34
CA ILE A 203 -13.43 11.37 7.82
C ILE A 203 -13.57 10.18 8.77
N LYS A 204 -12.85 9.10 8.45
CA LYS A 204 -12.76 7.91 9.31
C LYS A 204 -11.46 7.88 10.13
N ASP A 205 -10.41 8.45 9.60
CA ASP A 205 -9.08 8.48 10.21
C ASP A 205 -8.37 9.80 9.84
N LEU A 206 -7.60 10.36 10.77
CA LEU A 206 -6.79 11.55 10.57
C LEU A 206 -5.39 11.31 11.12
N ARG A 207 -4.41 11.28 10.25
CA ARG A 207 -3.01 11.05 10.58
C ARG A 207 -2.07 11.80 9.65
N VAL A 208 -0.86 12.01 10.11
CA VAL A 208 0.23 12.59 9.30
C VAL A 208 0.89 11.50 8.47
N GLY A 209 1.26 11.83 7.24
CA GLY A 209 2.00 10.96 6.35
C GLY A 209 2.70 11.72 5.23
N TYR A 210 3.48 11.01 4.46
CA TYR A 210 4.09 11.52 3.24
C TYR A 210 3.19 11.28 2.04
N ILE A 211 3.17 12.22 1.10
CA ILE A 211 2.54 12.01 -0.20
C ILE A 211 3.65 11.67 -1.20
N TRP A 212 3.57 10.47 -1.77
CA TRP A 212 4.46 10.08 -2.86
C TRP A 212 4.04 10.75 -4.15
N LYS A 213 4.93 11.57 -4.69
CA LYS A 213 4.80 12.19 -6.01
C LYS A 213 5.93 11.68 -6.89
N THR A 214 5.62 11.27 -8.10
CA THR A 214 6.62 10.93 -9.12
C THR A 214 6.92 12.17 -9.97
N ASN A 215 8.17 12.55 -10.09
CA ASN A 215 8.58 13.51 -11.09
C ASN A 215 8.65 12.77 -12.42
N LYS A 216 7.74 13.05 -13.33
CA LYS A 216 7.72 12.45 -14.67
C LYS A 216 8.77 13.02 -15.63
N ASP A 217 9.52 14.03 -15.21
CA ASP A 217 10.42 14.83 -16.05
C ASP A 217 11.90 14.77 -15.61
N SER A 218 12.33 13.68 -15.03
CA SER A 218 13.75 13.48 -14.71
C SER A 218 14.33 12.22 -15.33
#